data_78399c4b2227627ead4fd74ee8e8a481
#
_entry.id   78399c4b2227627ead4fd74ee8e8a481
#
_cell.length_a   1.000
_cell.length_b   1.000
_cell.length_c   1.000
_cell.angle_alpha   90.00
_cell.angle_beta   90.00
_cell.angle_gamma   90.00
#
_symmetry.space_group_name_H-M   'P 1'
#
loop_
_entity.id
_entity.type
_entity.pdbx_description
1 polymer ?
#
loop_
_entity_poly.entity_id
_entity_poly.type
_entity_poly.pdbx_seq_one_letter_code
_entity_poly.pdbx_strand_id
1 'polypeptide(L)'
;MTTVTAPPQHLNLVTHDIIGAAIEVHRCLGPGLLESVYLECVCHELRLRNVVFDREVPVPLHYKGLQLNHSYQLDLIVAGSIVVELKSVEKLHPIHQAQLLTYLKLKRLPLGLLINFNVPVLRSGIARIAN
;
A
#
# COMPACT_ATOMS: atom_id res chain seq x y z
N MET A 1 -25.46 -6.72 7.81
CA MET A 1 -24.51 -6.03 8.70
C MET A 1 -23.15 -6.66 8.55
N THR A 2 -22.23 -5.89 8.10
CA THR A 2 -20.84 -6.34 7.95
C THR A 2 -20.13 -6.17 9.29
N THR A 3 -19.82 -7.26 9.95
CA THR A 3 -18.90 -7.26 11.07
C THR A 3 -17.49 -7.03 10.51
N VAL A 4 -16.86 -5.95 10.93
CA VAL A 4 -15.44 -5.74 10.65
C VAL A 4 -14.70 -6.73 11.55
N THR A 5 -14.26 -7.85 10.98
CA THR A 5 -13.38 -8.77 11.67
C THR A 5 -11.96 -8.26 11.59
N ALA A 6 -11.23 -8.35 12.69
CA ALA A 6 -9.79 -8.07 12.67
C ALA A 6 -9.10 -8.97 11.65
N PRO A 7 -8.07 -8.48 10.92
CA PRO A 7 -7.32 -9.31 10.01
C PRO A 7 -6.70 -10.52 10.74
N PRO A 8 -6.51 -11.64 10.04
CA PRO A 8 -5.77 -12.77 10.61
C PRO A 8 -4.40 -12.34 11.14
N GLN A 9 -3.94 -13.00 12.18
CA GLN A 9 -2.69 -12.63 12.86
C GLN A 9 -1.48 -12.61 11.94
N HIS A 10 -1.41 -13.50 10.95
CA HIS A 10 -0.29 -13.50 9.99
C HIS A 10 -0.24 -12.21 9.15
N LEU A 11 -1.40 -11.59 8.86
CA LEU A 11 -1.43 -10.29 8.18
C LEU A 11 -0.89 -9.17 9.07
N ASN A 12 -1.09 -9.26 10.38
CA ASN A 12 -0.51 -8.31 11.33
C ASN A 12 1.01 -8.41 11.37
N LEU A 13 1.57 -9.60 11.28
CA LEU A 13 3.02 -9.80 11.20
C LEU A 13 3.59 -9.24 9.92
N VAL A 14 2.95 -9.51 8.79
CA VAL A 14 3.37 -8.95 7.49
C VAL A 14 3.25 -7.43 7.48
N THR A 15 2.16 -6.89 8.02
CA THR A 15 1.97 -5.44 8.17
C THR A 15 3.11 -4.82 8.99
N HIS A 16 3.48 -5.45 10.08
CA HIS A 16 4.59 -5.02 10.92
C HIS A 16 5.90 -4.96 10.12
N ASP A 17 6.18 -5.97 9.32
CA ASP A 17 7.36 -5.99 8.46
C ASP A 17 7.35 -4.90 7.41
N ILE A 18 6.19 -4.66 6.79
CA ILE A 18 6.04 -3.59 5.80
C ILE A 18 6.30 -2.23 6.43
N ILE A 19 5.67 -1.95 7.56
CA ILE A 19 5.83 -0.68 8.28
C ILE A 19 7.27 -0.51 8.74
N GLY A 20 7.89 -1.57 9.25
CA GLY A 20 9.29 -1.56 9.65
C GLY A 20 10.22 -1.23 8.48
N ALA A 21 9.98 -1.83 7.31
CA ALA A 21 10.72 -1.53 6.09
C ALA A 21 10.56 -0.06 5.68
N ALA A 22 9.32 0.43 5.68
CA ALA A 22 9.03 1.82 5.32
C ALA A 22 9.68 2.81 6.30
N ILE A 23 9.64 2.52 7.60
CA ILE A 23 10.29 3.35 8.63
C ILE A 23 11.79 3.40 8.40
N GLU A 24 12.43 2.27 8.09
CA GLU A 24 13.86 2.23 7.80
C GLU A 24 14.22 3.09 6.60
N VAL A 25 13.45 3.00 5.52
CA VAL A 25 13.65 3.83 4.33
C VAL A 25 13.50 5.31 4.68
N HIS A 26 12.45 5.66 5.41
CA HIS A 26 12.19 7.06 5.80
C HIS A 26 13.29 7.60 6.73
N ARG A 27 13.76 6.76 7.64
CA ARG A 27 14.86 7.12 8.54
C ARG A 27 16.14 7.46 7.76
N CYS A 28 16.43 6.69 6.71
CA CYS A 28 17.63 6.90 5.90
C CYS A 28 17.51 8.07 4.94
N LEU A 29 16.34 8.26 4.32
CA LEU A 29 16.16 9.22 3.23
C LEU A 29 15.45 10.51 3.63
N GLY A 30 14.60 10.46 4.65
CA GLY A 30 13.77 11.60 5.04
C GLY A 30 12.61 11.85 4.08
N PRO A 31 11.84 12.94 4.34
CA PRO A 31 10.73 13.34 3.49
C PRO A 31 11.19 14.09 2.22
N GLY A 32 10.26 14.34 1.30
CA GLY A 32 10.46 15.26 0.18
C GLY A 32 10.95 14.67 -1.12
N LEU A 33 11.15 13.35 -1.20
CA LEU A 33 11.59 12.71 -2.42
C LEU A 33 10.40 12.24 -3.27
N LEU A 34 10.68 11.80 -4.49
CA LEU A 34 9.67 11.27 -5.40
C LEU A 34 9.13 9.92 -4.91
N GLU A 35 7.86 9.65 -5.19
CA GLU A 35 7.23 8.37 -4.87
C GLU A 35 8.00 7.18 -5.44
N SER A 36 8.50 7.32 -6.68
CA SER A 36 9.27 6.26 -7.34
C SER A 36 10.56 5.92 -6.59
N VAL A 37 11.21 6.89 -5.96
CA VAL A 37 12.41 6.65 -5.16
C VAL A 37 12.06 5.83 -3.92
N TYR A 38 10.99 6.20 -3.22
CA TYR A 38 10.55 5.44 -2.05
C TYR A 38 10.13 4.03 -2.43
N LEU A 39 9.45 3.85 -3.56
CA LEU A 39 9.05 2.53 -4.04
C LEU A 39 10.27 1.62 -4.26
N GLU A 40 11.30 2.12 -4.96
CA GLU A 40 12.55 1.37 -5.16
C GLU A 40 13.18 0.94 -3.84
N CYS A 41 13.25 1.87 -2.90
CA CYS A 41 13.91 1.61 -1.63
C CYS A 41 13.10 0.68 -0.73
N VAL A 42 11.78 0.81 -0.71
CA VAL A 42 10.91 -0.11 0.04
C VAL A 42 11.01 -1.51 -0.54
N CYS A 43 10.99 -1.66 -1.86
CA CYS A 43 11.17 -2.97 -2.50
C CYS A 43 12.51 -3.60 -2.11
N HIS A 44 13.58 -2.83 -2.12
CA HIS A 44 14.90 -3.32 -1.72
C HIS A 44 14.89 -3.77 -0.25
N GLU A 45 14.32 -2.96 0.64
CA GLU A 45 14.25 -3.28 2.06
C GLU A 45 13.40 -4.54 2.31
N LEU A 46 12.29 -4.71 1.60
CA LEU A 46 11.48 -5.92 1.70
C LEU A 46 12.25 -7.16 1.26
N ARG A 47 13.06 -7.05 0.20
CA ARG A 47 13.95 -8.16 -0.23
C ARG A 47 14.96 -8.50 0.84
N LEU A 48 15.58 -7.51 1.47
CA LEU A 48 16.52 -7.73 2.56
C LEU A 48 15.87 -8.45 3.74
N ARG A 49 14.57 -8.24 3.95
CA ARG A 49 13.78 -8.86 5.02
C ARG A 49 13.16 -10.20 4.61
N ASN A 50 13.42 -10.65 3.39
CA ASN A 50 12.84 -11.88 2.81
C ASN A 50 11.31 -11.86 2.79
N VAL A 51 10.72 -10.69 2.54
CA VAL A 51 9.27 -10.53 2.39
C VAL A 51 8.93 -10.57 0.90
N VAL A 52 8.02 -11.47 0.52
CA VAL A 52 7.60 -11.66 -0.87
C VAL A 52 6.60 -10.59 -1.27
N PHE A 53 6.77 -10.02 -2.44
CA PHE A 53 5.85 -9.01 -2.97
C PHE A 53 5.82 -9.03 -4.49
N ASP A 54 4.73 -8.50 -5.04
CA ASP A 54 4.60 -8.15 -6.46
C ASP A 54 4.54 -6.63 -6.58
N ARG A 55 5.19 -6.11 -7.60
CA ARG A 55 5.35 -4.68 -7.83
C ARG A 55 4.58 -4.25 -9.06
N GLU A 56 3.99 -3.05 -9.02
CA GLU A 56 3.30 -2.44 -10.16
C GLU A 56 2.24 -3.36 -10.75
N VAL A 57 1.35 -3.84 -9.89
CA VAL A 57 0.32 -4.82 -10.25
C VAL A 57 -0.87 -4.11 -10.89
N PRO A 58 -1.25 -4.49 -12.12
CA PRO A 58 -2.38 -3.86 -12.79
C PRO A 58 -3.72 -4.27 -12.19
N VAL A 59 -4.65 -3.32 -12.15
CA VAL A 59 -6.05 -3.56 -11.78
C VAL A 59 -6.92 -3.27 -13.00
N PRO A 60 -7.32 -4.30 -13.76
CA PRO A 60 -8.18 -4.11 -14.91
C PRO A 60 -9.59 -3.69 -14.48
N LEU A 61 -10.24 -2.88 -15.32
CA LEU A 61 -11.58 -2.37 -15.05
C LEU A 61 -12.59 -2.99 -16.01
N HIS A 62 -13.72 -3.40 -15.44
CA HIS A 62 -14.86 -3.91 -16.19
C HIS A 62 -16.12 -3.14 -15.79
N TYR A 63 -16.99 -2.88 -16.75
CA TYR A 63 -18.27 -2.24 -16.48
C TYR A 63 -19.36 -2.91 -17.30
N LYS A 64 -20.26 -3.62 -16.64
CA LYS A 64 -21.44 -4.26 -17.27
C LYS A 64 -21.09 -5.04 -18.56
N GLY A 65 -20.07 -5.90 -18.45
CA GLY A 65 -19.59 -6.71 -19.59
C GLY A 65 -18.59 -6.01 -20.50
N LEU A 66 -18.38 -4.71 -20.33
CA LEU A 66 -17.39 -3.95 -21.08
C LEU A 66 -16.04 -4.02 -20.36
N GLN A 67 -15.03 -4.52 -21.07
CA GLN A 67 -13.65 -4.44 -20.58
C GLN A 67 -13.04 -3.13 -21.04
N LEU A 68 -12.60 -2.32 -20.07
CA LEU A 68 -11.98 -1.03 -20.37
C LEU A 68 -10.50 -1.24 -20.72
N ASN A 69 -9.99 -0.40 -21.63
CA ASN A 69 -8.58 -0.41 -22.01
C ASN A 69 -7.71 0.36 -20.98
N HIS A 70 -8.32 0.77 -19.87
CA HIS A 70 -7.64 1.46 -18.79
C HIS A 70 -7.44 0.48 -17.64
N SER A 71 -6.27 0.57 -17.02
CA SER A 71 -6.00 -0.14 -15.78
C SER A 71 -5.24 0.79 -14.84
N TYR A 72 -5.45 0.61 -13.54
CA TYR A 72 -4.64 1.25 -12.53
C TYR A 72 -3.54 0.28 -12.12
N GLN A 73 -2.41 0.83 -11.70
CA GLN A 73 -1.32 0.02 -11.16
C GLN A 73 -1.24 0.25 -9.66
N LEU A 74 -1.24 -0.85 -8.91
CA LEU A 74 -0.94 -0.83 -7.49
C LEU A 74 0.56 -0.85 -7.30
N ASP A 75 1.07 -0.05 -6.38
CA ASP A 75 2.52 -0.01 -6.14
C ASP A 75 3.04 -1.38 -5.73
N LEU A 76 2.44 -1.99 -4.71
CA LEU A 76 2.83 -3.30 -4.20
C LEU A 76 1.62 -4.10 -3.76
N ILE A 77 1.73 -5.42 -3.94
CA ILE A 77 0.93 -6.39 -3.20
C ILE A 77 1.92 -7.27 -2.44
N VAL A 78 1.87 -7.21 -1.10
CA VAL A 78 2.82 -7.90 -0.24
C VAL A 78 2.20 -9.19 0.29
N ALA A 79 2.95 -10.27 0.19
CA ALA A 79 2.55 -11.61 0.62
C ALA A 79 1.19 -12.04 0.02
N GLY A 80 0.87 -11.56 -1.17
CA GLY A 80 -0.38 -11.87 -1.87
C GLY A 80 -1.65 -11.34 -1.19
N SER A 81 -1.54 -10.52 -0.16
CA SER A 81 -2.68 -10.17 0.70
C SER A 81 -2.82 -8.69 1.01
N ILE A 82 -1.74 -7.94 1.05
CA ILE A 82 -1.75 -6.55 1.50
C ILE A 82 -1.34 -5.63 0.36
N VAL A 83 -2.25 -4.73 -0.01
CA VAL A 83 -1.93 -3.67 -0.98
C VAL A 83 -1.20 -2.55 -0.25
N VAL A 84 -0.08 -2.10 -0.80
CA VAL A 84 0.67 -0.97 -0.25
C VAL A 84 0.75 0.10 -1.33
N GLU A 85 0.24 1.29 -1.01
CA GLU A 85 0.31 2.46 -1.86
C GLU A 85 1.20 3.51 -1.19
N LEU A 86 2.21 3.97 -1.92
CA LEU A 86 3.16 4.95 -1.44
C LEU A 86 2.82 6.32 -2.02
N LYS A 87 2.88 7.34 -1.17
CA LYS A 87 2.62 8.72 -1.53
C LYS A 87 3.76 9.61 -1.03
N SER A 88 3.95 10.73 -1.73
CA SER A 88 4.83 11.80 -1.30
C SER A 88 4.11 13.13 -1.55
N VAL A 89 3.10 13.40 -0.71
CA VAL A 89 2.19 14.53 -0.85
C VAL A 89 2.16 15.34 0.42
N GLU A 90 1.74 16.59 0.31
CA GLU A 90 1.66 17.49 1.47
C GLU A 90 0.72 16.93 2.54
N LYS A 91 -0.41 16.34 2.10
CA LYS A 91 -1.40 15.76 2.99
C LYS A 91 -2.17 14.65 2.29
N LEU A 92 -2.41 13.55 2.99
CA LEU A 92 -3.32 12.51 2.51
C LEU A 92 -4.75 13.04 2.56
N HIS A 93 -5.46 12.93 1.44
CA HIS A 93 -6.86 13.31 1.34
C HIS A 93 -7.77 12.09 1.46
N PRO A 94 -9.04 12.26 1.90
CA PRO A 94 -9.99 11.16 1.99
C PRO A 94 -10.15 10.38 0.67
N ILE A 95 -9.96 11.02 -0.48
CA ILE A 95 -10.04 10.35 -1.79
C ILE A 95 -8.95 9.27 -1.94
N HIS A 96 -7.78 9.46 -1.37
CA HIS A 96 -6.71 8.46 -1.43
C HIS A 96 -7.13 7.18 -0.70
N GLN A 97 -7.78 7.31 0.46
CA GLN A 97 -8.28 6.17 1.22
C GLN A 97 -9.43 5.47 0.51
N ALA A 98 -10.37 6.25 -0.03
CA ALA A 98 -11.50 5.73 -0.79
C ALA A 98 -11.01 4.97 -2.03
N GLN A 99 -10.01 5.48 -2.72
CA GLN A 99 -9.41 4.86 -3.89
C GLN A 99 -8.75 3.53 -3.55
N LEU A 100 -7.99 3.50 -2.45
CA LEU A 100 -7.38 2.25 -1.99
C LEU A 100 -8.45 1.21 -1.64
N LEU A 101 -9.51 1.60 -0.94
CA LEU A 101 -10.61 0.68 -0.63
C LEU A 101 -11.25 0.12 -1.91
N THR A 102 -11.42 0.95 -2.93
CA THR A 102 -11.94 0.51 -4.24
C THR A 102 -11.02 -0.55 -4.85
N TYR A 103 -9.71 -0.35 -4.82
CA TYR A 103 -8.75 -1.34 -5.34
C TYR A 103 -8.81 -2.65 -4.56
N LEU A 104 -8.93 -2.58 -3.23
CA LEU A 104 -9.08 -3.78 -2.40
C LEU A 104 -10.31 -4.59 -2.79
N LYS A 105 -11.44 -3.91 -3.05
CA LYS A 105 -12.66 -4.57 -3.51
C LYS A 105 -12.49 -5.21 -4.87
N LEU A 106 -11.88 -4.51 -5.82
CA LEU A 106 -11.64 -5.02 -7.17
C LEU A 106 -10.71 -6.24 -7.16
N LYS A 107 -9.69 -6.24 -6.33
CA LYS A 107 -8.73 -7.33 -6.21
C LYS A 107 -9.16 -8.40 -5.20
N ARG A 108 -10.21 -8.16 -4.45
CA ARG A 108 -10.69 -9.05 -3.37
C ARG A 108 -9.62 -9.32 -2.34
N LEU A 109 -8.93 -8.27 -1.92
CA LEU A 109 -7.89 -8.35 -0.90
C LEU A 109 -8.38 -7.72 0.40
N PRO A 110 -7.91 -8.22 1.56
CA PRO A 110 -8.50 -7.85 2.86
C PRO A 110 -7.97 -6.54 3.44
N LEU A 111 -6.79 -6.10 3.04
CA LEU A 111 -6.09 -5.04 3.75
C LEU A 111 -5.24 -4.20 2.81
N GLY A 112 -5.22 -2.90 3.07
CA GLY A 112 -4.34 -1.97 2.40
C GLY A 112 -3.62 -1.06 3.39
N LEU A 113 -2.42 -0.63 3.02
CA LEU A 113 -1.66 0.40 3.71
C LEU A 113 -1.40 1.55 2.75
N LEU A 114 -1.72 2.74 3.21
CA LEU A 114 -1.43 3.97 2.49
C LEU A 114 -0.33 4.68 3.29
N ILE A 115 0.83 4.87 2.68
CA ILE A 115 2.01 5.41 3.37
C ILE A 115 2.46 6.68 2.68
N ASN A 116 2.34 7.80 3.37
CA ASN A 116 2.86 9.08 2.90
C ASN A 116 4.22 9.35 3.53
N PHE A 117 5.26 9.39 2.69
CA PHE A 117 6.63 9.64 3.14
C PHE A 117 6.94 11.12 3.39
N ASN A 118 6.09 12.02 2.89
CA ASN A 118 6.33 13.45 3.01
C ASN A 118 5.87 14.01 4.36
N VAL A 119 6.34 13.40 5.43
CA VAL A 119 6.02 13.75 6.82
C VAL A 119 7.30 13.72 7.66
N PRO A 120 7.38 14.47 8.76
CA PRO A 120 8.55 14.43 9.63
C PRO A 120 8.72 13.08 10.34
N VAL A 121 7.62 12.46 10.77
CA VAL A 121 7.60 11.16 11.44
C VAL A 121 6.68 10.24 10.65
N LEU A 122 7.19 9.12 10.16
CA LEU A 122 6.46 8.29 9.22
C LEU A 122 5.12 7.77 9.77
N ARG A 123 5.04 7.48 11.06
CA ARG A 123 3.79 6.99 11.67
C ARG A 123 2.59 7.89 11.41
N SER A 124 2.79 9.20 11.37
CA SER A 124 1.70 10.14 11.09
C SER A 124 1.27 10.13 9.62
N GLY A 125 2.04 9.49 8.75
CA GLY A 125 1.72 9.34 7.32
C GLY A 125 1.10 8.00 6.95
N ILE A 126 0.83 7.11 7.90
CA ILE A 126 0.33 5.76 7.62
C ILE A 126 -1.17 5.69 7.91
N ALA A 127 -1.93 5.23 6.92
CA ALA A 127 -3.34 4.89 7.08
C ALA A 127 -3.55 3.40 6.74
N ARG A 128 -4.31 2.71 7.56
CA ARG A 128 -4.65 1.30 7.40
C ARG A 128 -6.10 1.20 6.96
N ILE A 129 -6.33 0.51 5.84
CA ILE A 129 -7.66 0.37 5.24
C ILE A 129 -8.04 -1.10 5.24
N ALA A 130 -9.12 -1.44 5.93
CA ALA A 130 -9.67 -2.79 5.94
C ALA A 130 -10.82 -2.90 4.94
N ASN A 131 -10.86 -4.00 4.24
CA ASN A 131 -11.94 -4.30 3.31
C ASN A 131 -12.92 -5.28 3.94
#